data_9ed1cc6a4e5a7e797499f59f319c2132
#
_entry.id   9ed1cc6a4e5a7e797499f59f319c2132
#
_cell.length_a   1.000
_cell.length_b   1.000
_cell.length_c   1.000
_cell.angle_alpha   90.00
_cell.angle_beta   90.00
_cell.angle_gamma   90.00
#
_symmetry.space_group_name_H-M   'P 1'
#
loop_
_entity.id
_entity.type
_entity.pdbx_description
1 polymer ?
#
loop_
_entity_poly.entity_id
_entity_poly.type
_entity_poly.pdbx_seq_one_letter_code
_entity_poly.pdbx_strand_id
1 'polypeptide(L)'
;MLGYVKIVVQVRLLPDAGQARSLESALRAVNEAANLVSAVAFDRRVFREYALRKHVYGDLKDRGLGAQAAQLVIKKTCHAYKTLQANIRAGNLGSPGSKRRVKAESKPITFRPGAAQPYDDRCLSWQLDTRTVSIWTTSGRLRGVRFACSADALKTLALYRQGESDLVHRDGRWFLMATCDVPEAGQYEPDGFLGIDLGIANIATTSDGEIMAGRTVNRYRRRQLSLRRKLQAKGTKSAKRLLKKRARKEARFARDINHCIAKKIVTEAERTSRGIALEDLTGIRERARLRKPQRVTLSSWAFAQLGSFIGYKALRAGVPAVYVDPAWTSRTCADCGHAGKRNRVSQARFTCRGCGVVAHADRNASRNIAARGQVAWDAGRESRAPAPACDRQGLDAAASITASDALAASSALQGRVS
;
A
#
# COMPACT_ATOMS: atom_id res chain seq x y z
N MET A 1 -4.96 -6.96 -26.37
CA MET A 1 -4.62 -5.62 -25.84
C MET A 1 -3.62 -5.81 -24.72
N LEU A 2 -2.45 -5.19 -24.80
CA LEU A 2 -1.49 -5.22 -23.70
C LEU A 2 -2.09 -4.49 -22.49
N GLY A 3 -2.07 -5.12 -21.32
CA GLY A 3 -2.47 -4.51 -20.06
C GLY A 3 -1.47 -3.43 -19.61
N TYR A 4 -1.86 -2.60 -18.64
CA TYR A 4 -0.99 -1.58 -18.04
C TYR A 4 -0.94 -1.73 -16.53
N VAL A 5 0.26 -1.74 -15.98
CA VAL A 5 0.47 -1.65 -14.53
C VAL A 5 0.54 -0.18 -14.13
N LYS A 6 -0.40 0.26 -13.30
CA LYS A 6 -0.34 1.60 -12.71
C LYS A 6 0.65 1.63 -11.57
N ILE A 7 1.70 2.41 -11.73
CA ILE A 7 2.69 2.62 -10.66
C ILE A 7 2.77 4.10 -10.30
N VAL A 8 3.14 4.38 -9.06
CA VAL A 8 3.38 5.75 -8.59
C VAL A 8 4.87 5.97 -8.43
N VAL A 9 5.41 6.87 -9.22
CA VAL A 9 6.80 7.32 -9.10
C VAL A 9 6.86 8.52 -8.17
N GLN A 10 7.60 8.36 -7.07
CA GLN A 10 7.83 9.43 -6.11
C GLN A 10 9.12 10.17 -6.45
N VAL A 11 9.06 11.48 -6.67
CA VAL A 11 10.23 12.34 -6.76
C VAL A 11 10.27 13.32 -5.59
N ARG A 12 11.47 13.66 -5.15
CA ARG A 12 11.68 14.64 -4.09
C ARG A 12 11.89 16.02 -4.72
N LEU A 13 11.02 16.98 -4.42
CA LEU A 13 11.26 18.38 -4.75
C LEU A 13 12.31 19.00 -3.83
N LEU A 14 13.10 19.90 -4.40
CA LEU A 14 14.15 20.63 -3.73
C LEU A 14 13.92 22.16 -3.89
N PRO A 15 12.79 22.68 -3.37
CA PRO A 15 12.50 24.11 -3.46
C PRO A 15 13.46 24.90 -2.58
N ASP A 16 13.80 26.12 -3.02
CA ASP A 16 14.41 27.10 -2.14
C ASP A 16 13.41 27.61 -1.07
N ALA A 17 13.86 28.48 -0.17
CA ALA A 17 13.03 28.96 0.93
C ALA A 17 11.80 29.76 0.45
N GLY A 18 11.91 30.54 -0.64
CA GLY A 18 10.83 31.30 -1.24
C GLY A 18 9.81 30.40 -1.91
N GLN A 19 10.29 29.48 -2.75
CA GLN A 19 9.47 28.45 -3.41
C GLN A 19 8.73 27.58 -2.39
N ALA A 20 9.41 27.17 -1.30
CA ALA A 20 8.80 26.36 -0.24
C ALA A 20 7.65 27.08 0.45
N ARG A 21 7.80 28.39 0.75
CA ARG A 21 6.73 29.22 1.32
C ARG A 21 5.54 29.35 0.39
N SER A 22 5.78 29.57 -0.91
CA SER A 22 4.71 29.66 -1.91
C SER A 22 3.96 28.33 -2.07
N LEU A 23 4.66 27.19 -2.07
CA LEU A 23 4.05 25.85 -2.09
C LEU A 23 3.21 25.59 -0.83
N GLU A 24 3.70 26.00 0.35
CA GLU A 24 2.97 25.83 1.61
C GLU A 24 1.71 26.68 1.65
N SER A 25 1.79 27.95 1.22
CA SER A 25 0.66 28.86 1.11
C SER A 25 -0.40 28.32 0.16
N ALA A 26 0.01 27.90 -1.04
CA ALA A 26 -0.89 27.29 -2.02
C ALA A 26 -1.56 26.01 -1.48
N LEU A 27 -0.78 25.13 -0.83
CA LEU A 27 -1.32 23.90 -0.27
C LEU A 27 -2.33 24.16 0.86
N ARG A 28 -2.12 25.18 1.66
CA ARG A 28 -3.05 25.64 2.69
C ARG A 28 -4.33 26.17 2.06
N ALA A 29 -4.23 27.09 1.11
CA ALA A 29 -5.38 27.72 0.46
C ALA A 29 -6.28 26.68 -0.27
N VAL A 30 -5.70 25.74 -1.01
CA VAL A 30 -6.48 24.68 -1.70
C VAL A 30 -7.15 23.72 -0.71
N ASN A 31 -6.56 23.46 0.47
CA ASN A 31 -7.18 22.61 1.48
C ASN A 31 -8.25 23.33 2.30
N GLU A 32 -8.12 24.63 2.53
CA GLU A 32 -9.19 25.47 3.09
C GLU A 32 -10.39 25.54 2.13
N ALA A 33 -10.13 25.73 0.84
CA ALA A 33 -11.14 25.66 -0.22
C ALA A 33 -11.82 24.26 -0.28
N ALA A 34 -11.03 23.18 -0.17
CA ALA A 34 -11.57 21.81 -0.12
C ALA A 34 -12.48 21.58 1.10
N ASN A 35 -12.20 22.21 2.23
CA ASN A 35 -13.07 22.13 3.42
C ASN A 35 -14.42 22.84 3.19
N LEU A 36 -14.42 24.01 2.53
CA LEU A 36 -15.64 24.68 2.12
C LEU A 36 -16.47 23.81 1.17
N VAL A 37 -15.84 23.29 0.11
CA VAL A 37 -16.49 22.39 -0.86
C VAL A 37 -17.04 21.15 -0.16
N SER A 38 -16.30 20.61 0.82
CA SER A 38 -16.74 19.45 1.60
C SER A 38 -17.96 19.73 2.47
N ALA A 39 -18.05 20.91 3.08
CA ALA A 39 -19.22 21.32 3.84
C ALA A 39 -20.45 21.40 2.94
N VAL A 40 -20.38 22.10 1.81
CA VAL A 40 -21.48 22.21 0.84
C VAL A 40 -21.88 20.84 0.28
N ALA A 41 -20.89 19.97 -0.05
CA ALA A 41 -21.16 18.62 -0.53
C ALA A 41 -21.91 17.79 0.51
N PHE A 42 -21.54 17.92 1.79
CA PHE A 42 -22.16 17.20 2.89
C PHE A 42 -23.60 17.69 3.15
N ASP A 43 -23.80 18.98 3.24
CA ASP A 43 -25.10 19.60 3.56
C ASP A 43 -26.12 19.35 2.45
N ARG A 44 -25.68 19.48 1.19
CA ARG A 44 -26.54 19.24 0.02
C ARG A 44 -26.61 17.79 -0.43
N ARG A 45 -25.84 16.88 0.15
CA ARG A 45 -25.71 15.46 -0.27
C ARG A 45 -25.32 15.30 -1.75
N VAL A 46 -24.51 16.23 -2.27
CA VAL A 46 -24.06 16.24 -3.67
C VAL A 46 -22.59 15.85 -3.74
N PHE A 47 -22.29 14.65 -4.30
CA PHE A 47 -20.95 14.07 -4.33
C PHE A 47 -20.40 13.86 -5.76
N ARG A 48 -21.15 14.30 -6.80
CA ARG A 48 -20.71 14.23 -8.20
C ARG A 48 -20.10 15.56 -8.63
N GLU A 49 -18.96 15.53 -9.32
CA GLU A 49 -18.16 16.71 -9.69
C GLU A 49 -18.97 17.77 -10.44
N TYR A 50 -19.69 17.37 -11.49
CA TYR A 50 -20.49 18.30 -12.28
C TYR A 50 -21.60 18.99 -11.48
N ALA A 51 -22.32 18.23 -10.68
CA ALA A 51 -23.39 18.77 -9.84
C ALA A 51 -22.86 19.70 -8.74
N LEU A 52 -21.77 19.27 -8.05
CA LEU A 52 -21.16 20.03 -6.98
C LEU A 52 -20.54 21.36 -7.48
N ARG A 53 -19.98 21.34 -8.69
CA ARG A 53 -19.39 22.52 -9.34
C ARG A 53 -20.38 23.68 -9.43
N LYS A 54 -21.65 23.42 -9.72
CA LYS A 54 -22.70 24.45 -9.82
C LYS A 54 -22.89 25.24 -8.54
N HIS A 55 -22.60 24.64 -7.39
CA HIS A 55 -22.82 25.22 -6.07
C HIS A 55 -21.60 25.93 -5.47
N VAL A 56 -20.36 25.60 -5.94
CA VAL A 56 -19.15 26.04 -5.24
C VAL A 56 -18.15 26.74 -6.13
N TYR A 57 -18.32 26.70 -7.48
CA TYR A 57 -17.29 27.21 -8.39
C TYR A 57 -17.07 28.72 -8.28
N GLY A 58 -18.16 29.49 -8.15
CA GLY A 58 -18.11 30.94 -7.92
C GLY A 58 -17.30 31.27 -6.65
N ASP A 59 -17.68 30.69 -5.53
CA ASP A 59 -16.99 30.93 -4.24
C ASP A 59 -15.50 30.59 -4.28
N LEU A 60 -15.13 29.58 -5.08
CA LEU A 60 -13.71 29.21 -5.25
C LEU A 60 -12.96 30.23 -6.09
N LYS A 61 -13.60 30.81 -7.10
CA LYS A 61 -13.04 31.88 -7.92
C LYS A 61 -12.85 33.17 -7.12
N ASP A 62 -13.83 33.53 -6.30
CA ASP A 62 -13.81 34.72 -5.46
C ASP A 62 -12.70 34.62 -4.37
N ARG A 63 -12.31 33.41 -4.01
CA ARG A 63 -11.16 33.12 -3.13
C ARG A 63 -9.81 33.14 -3.87
N GLY A 64 -9.78 33.54 -5.12
CA GLY A 64 -8.54 33.66 -5.90
C GLY A 64 -8.00 32.35 -6.48
N LEU A 65 -8.78 31.25 -6.49
CA LEU A 65 -8.33 30.02 -7.15
C LEU A 65 -8.47 30.18 -8.68
N GLY A 66 -7.41 29.84 -9.41
CA GLY A 66 -7.48 29.69 -10.86
C GLY A 66 -8.50 28.62 -11.27
N ALA A 67 -9.08 28.74 -12.45
CA ALA A 67 -10.15 27.84 -12.92
C ALA A 67 -9.82 26.35 -12.78
N GLN A 68 -8.62 25.96 -13.17
CA GLN A 68 -8.17 24.57 -13.10
C GLN A 68 -7.94 24.12 -11.64
N ALA A 69 -7.36 24.98 -10.81
CA ALA A 69 -7.16 24.69 -9.40
C ALA A 69 -8.50 24.49 -8.67
N ALA A 70 -9.52 25.31 -8.97
CA ALA A 70 -10.87 25.14 -8.45
C ALA A 70 -11.50 23.79 -8.85
N GLN A 71 -11.35 23.38 -10.11
CA GLN A 71 -11.83 22.08 -10.58
C GLN A 71 -11.11 20.93 -9.88
N LEU A 72 -9.80 21.00 -9.69
CA LEU A 72 -9.02 19.97 -8.98
C LEU A 72 -9.40 19.86 -7.50
N VAL A 73 -9.76 20.98 -6.87
CA VAL A 73 -10.28 20.98 -5.47
C VAL A 73 -11.64 20.28 -5.40
N ILE A 74 -12.56 20.57 -6.32
CA ILE A 74 -13.87 19.89 -6.40
C ILE A 74 -13.69 18.39 -6.61
N LYS A 75 -12.88 17.99 -7.61
CA LYS A 75 -12.56 16.61 -7.92
C LYS A 75 -11.99 15.87 -6.72
N LYS A 76 -10.99 16.45 -6.05
CA LYS A 76 -10.38 15.90 -4.83
C LYS A 76 -11.43 15.64 -3.75
N THR A 77 -12.33 16.58 -3.52
CA THR A 77 -13.39 16.46 -2.51
C THR A 77 -14.36 15.34 -2.88
N CYS A 78 -14.81 15.27 -4.13
CA CYS A 78 -15.68 14.19 -4.61
C CYS A 78 -15.02 12.82 -4.48
N HIS A 79 -13.72 12.71 -4.78
CA HIS A 79 -12.96 11.46 -4.61
C HIS A 79 -12.86 11.04 -3.13
N ALA A 80 -12.72 11.99 -2.20
CA ALA A 80 -12.70 11.67 -0.78
C ALA A 80 -14.05 11.09 -0.31
N TYR A 81 -15.18 11.65 -0.75
CA TYR A 81 -16.50 11.09 -0.46
C TYR A 81 -16.72 9.73 -1.13
N LYS A 82 -16.27 9.54 -2.37
CA LYS A 82 -16.31 8.26 -3.07
C LYS A 82 -15.55 7.18 -2.31
N THR A 83 -14.36 7.53 -1.78
CA THR A 83 -13.55 6.67 -0.92
C THR A 83 -14.27 6.34 0.39
N LEU A 84 -14.88 7.34 1.05
CA LEU A 84 -15.67 7.11 2.26
C LEU A 84 -16.82 6.12 2.00
N GLN A 85 -17.58 6.31 0.93
CA GLN A 85 -18.67 5.41 0.55
C GLN A 85 -18.19 3.99 0.24
N ALA A 86 -17.05 3.84 -0.45
CA ALA A 86 -16.43 2.54 -0.70
C ALA A 86 -16.02 1.84 0.60
N ASN A 87 -15.42 2.57 1.55
CA ASN A 87 -15.05 2.03 2.86
C ASN A 87 -16.28 1.62 3.70
N ILE A 88 -17.38 2.35 3.60
CA ILE A 88 -18.64 1.99 4.26
C ILE A 88 -19.19 0.67 3.66
N ARG A 89 -19.25 0.56 2.32
CA ARG A 89 -19.70 -0.65 1.63
C ARG A 89 -18.85 -1.87 1.94
N ALA A 90 -17.53 -1.69 2.01
CA ALA A 90 -16.58 -2.75 2.34
C ALA A 90 -16.56 -3.13 3.84
N GLY A 91 -17.39 -2.49 4.70
CA GLY A 91 -17.42 -2.77 6.14
C GLY A 91 -16.20 -2.26 6.93
N ASN A 92 -15.29 -1.52 6.29
CA ASN A 92 -14.04 -1.04 6.92
C ASN A 92 -14.27 -0.09 8.11
N LEU A 93 -15.45 0.50 8.21
CA LEU A 93 -15.84 1.39 9.32
C LEU A 93 -16.70 0.70 10.39
N GLY A 94 -16.92 -0.61 10.26
CA GLY A 94 -17.74 -1.41 11.16
C GLY A 94 -19.22 -1.43 10.76
N SER A 95 -20.05 -2.08 11.60
CA SER A 95 -21.50 -2.18 11.38
C SER A 95 -22.20 -0.81 11.43
N PRO A 96 -23.42 -0.69 10.86
CA PRO A 96 -24.28 0.47 11.10
C PRO A 96 -24.42 0.74 12.62
N GLY A 97 -24.27 1.99 13.04
CA GLY A 97 -24.30 2.37 14.46
C GLY A 97 -22.97 2.27 15.22
N SER A 98 -21.92 1.68 14.64
CA SER A 98 -20.59 1.72 15.29
C SER A 98 -20.11 3.17 15.44
N LYS A 99 -19.48 3.50 16.58
CA LYS A 99 -18.97 4.86 16.86
C LYS A 99 -18.11 5.43 15.71
N ARG A 100 -17.36 4.58 15.04
CA ARG A 100 -16.47 4.96 13.95
C ARG A 100 -17.26 5.34 12.69
N ARG A 101 -18.27 4.55 12.33
CA ARG A 101 -19.14 4.80 11.18
C ARG A 101 -20.02 6.02 11.40
N VAL A 102 -20.71 6.10 12.54
CA VAL A 102 -21.52 7.26 12.92
C VAL A 102 -20.71 8.55 12.85
N LYS A 103 -19.47 8.54 13.42
CA LYS A 103 -18.58 9.70 13.36
C LYS A 103 -18.18 10.09 11.92
N ALA A 104 -18.04 9.13 11.01
CA ALA A 104 -17.67 9.40 9.61
C ALA A 104 -18.88 9.91 8.80
N GLU A 105 -20.09 9.48 9.14
CA GLU A 105 -21.33 9.84 8.44
C GLU A 105 -21.99 11.12 8.99
N SER A 106 -21.65 11.54 10.21
CA SER A 106 -22.32 12.68 10.90
C SER A 106 -21.71 14.05 10.62
N LYS A 107 -20.61 14.15 9.89
CA LYS A 107 -19.92 15.41 9.62
C LYS A 107 -19.17 15.42 8.29
N PRO A 108 -18.92 16.63 7.72
CA PRO A 108 -18.16 16.75 6.48
C PRO A 108 -16.72 16.24 6.64
N ILE A 109 -16.15 15.77 5.54
CA ILE A 109 -14.74 15.38 5.48
C ILE A 109 -13.89 16.62 5.64
N THR A 110 -12.88 16.55 6.52
CA THR A 110 -11.97 17.66 6.78
C THR A 110 -10.58 17.39 6.24
N PHE A 111 -10.07 18.28 5.39
CA PHE A 111 -8.73 18.25 4.86
C PHE A 111 -7.79 19.06 5.77
N ARG A 112 -6.64 18.47 6.09
CA ARG A 112 -5.59 19.16 6.84
C ARG A 112 -4.91 20.20 5.93
N PRO A 113 -4.34 21.32 6.46
CA PRO A 113 -3.67 22.33 5.66
C PRO A 113 -2.58 21.78 4.72
N GLY A 114 -1.89 20.73 5.12
CA GLY A 114 -0.86 20.06 4.33
C GLY A 114 -1.34 18.73 3.69
N ALA A 115 -2.64 18.54 3.45
CA ALA A 115 -3.12 17.37 2.72
C ALA A 115 -2.68 17.42 1.25
N ALA A 116 -2.42 16.25 0.65
CA ALA A 116 -1.98 16.15 -0.74
C ALA A 116 -2.94 16.89 -1.70
N GLN A 117 -2.39 17.48 -2.75
CA GLN A 117 -3.17 18.19 -3.77
C GLN A 117 -2.83 17.65 -5.15
N PRO A 118 -3.81 17.18 -5.92
CA PRO A 118 -3.59 16.79 -7.31
C PRO A 118 -3.34 18.00 -8.20
N TYR A 119 -2.43 17.85 -9.12
CA TYR A 119 -2.11 18.80 -10.19
C TYR A 119 -2.12 18.08 -11.53
N ASP A 120 -2.84 18.59 -12.49
CA ASP A 120 -2.81 18.15 -13.88
C ASP A 120 -1.74 18.88 -14.70
N ASP A 121 -1.60 18.55 -15.98
CA ASP A 121 -0.58 19.13 -16.86
C ASP A 121 -0.79 20.62 -17.15
N ARG A 122 -1.96 21.19 -16.86
CA ARG A 122 -2.22 22.64 -16.95
C ARG A 122 -1.64 23.39 -15.74
N CYS A 123 -1.62 22.73 -14.59
CA CYS A 123 -1.11 23.31 -13.34
C CYS A 123 0.32 22.87 -13.02
N LEU A 124 0.81 21.78 -13.62
CA LEU A 124 2.14 21.23 -13.39
C LEU A 124 2.76 20.78 -14.71
N SER A 125 3.92 21.32 -15.05
CA SER A 125 4.71 20.84 -16.17
C SER A 125 6.08 20.33 -15.72
N TRP A 126 6.54 19.26 -16.39
CA TRP A 126 7.79 18.57 -16.08
C TRP A 126 8.83 18.91 -17.15
N GLN A 127 10.01 19.34 -16.72
CA GLN A 127 11.21 19.50 -17.53
C GLN A 127 12.20 18.42 -17.08
N LEU A 128 12.11 17.25 -17.71
CA LEU A 128 12.83 16.05 -17.25
C LEU A 128 14.34 16.16 -17.49
N ASP A 129 14.75 16.82 -18.58
CA ASP A 129 16.16 17.01 -18.96
C ASP A 129 16.91 17.85 -17.91
N THR A 130 16.29 18.94 -17.47
CA THR A 130 16.84 19.84 -16.43
C THR A 130 16.48 19.40 -15.02
N ARG A 131 15.69 18.34 -14.88
CA ARG A 131 15.15 17.87 -13.60
C ARG A 131 14.46 18.97 -12.79
N THR A 132 13.63 19.74 -13.46
CA THR A 132 12.81 20.79 -12.85
C THR A 132 11.35 20.60 -13.14
N VAL A 133 10.51 21.25 -12.35
CA VAL A 133 9.08 21.36 -12.60
C VAL A 133 8.65 22.83 -12.56
N SER A 134 7.59 23.14 -13.30
CA SER A 134 6.88 24.39 -13.18
C SER A 134 5.49 24.10 -12.62
N ILE A 135 5.15 24.69 -11.47
CA ILE A 135 3.94 24.37 -10.70
C ILE A 135 3.15 25.63 -10.38
N TRP A 136 1.83 25.57 -10.55
CA TRP A 136 0.91 26.62 -10.19
C TRP A 136 0.84 26.79 -8.65
N THR A 137 0.81 28.04 -8.19
CA THR A 137 0.52 28.41 -6.80
C THR A 137 -0.44 29.60 -6.78
N THR A 138 -0.97 29.94 -5.62
CA THR A 138 -1.82 31.11 -5.41
C THR A 138 -1.11 32.44 -5.67
N SER A 139 0.23 32.44 -5.65
CA SER A 139 1.07 33.62 -5.97
C SER A 139 1.58 33.60 -7.41
N GLY A 140 0.99 32.79 -8.29
CA GLY A 140 1.45 32.60 -9.66
C GLY A 140 2.19 31.27 -9.87
N ARG A 141 2.74 31.09 -11.07
CA ARG A 141 3.44 29.88 -11.45
C ARG A 141 4.91 29.92 -11.02
N LEU A 142 5.32 29.01 -10.14
CA LEU A 142 6.72 28.79 -9.82
C LEU A 142 7.39 28.03 -10.95
N ARG A 143 8.52 28.53 -11.44
CA ARG A 143 9.34 27.90 -12.48
C ARG A 143 10.64 27.37 -11.87
N GLY A 144 11.23 26.36 -12.52
CA GLY A 144 12.55 25.85 -12.16
C GLY A 144 12.66 25.20 -10.78
N VAL A 145 11.57 24.68 -10.21
CA VAL A 145 11.63 23.95 -8.97
C VAL A 145 12.35 22.63 -9.21
N ARG A 146 13.55 22.46 -8.67
CA ARG A 146 14.37 21.26 -8.86
C ARG A 146 13.76 20.04 -8.19
N PHE A 147 13.98 18.85 -8.78
CA PHE A 147 13.65 17.58 -8.16
C PHE A 147 14.79 16.57 -8.26
N ALA A 148 14.76 15.58 -7.36
CA ALA A 148 15.68 14.45 -7.33
C ALA A 148 14.91 13.13 -7.38
N CYS A 149 15.38 12.21 -8.22
CA CYS A 149 14.93 10.83 -8.29
C CYS A 149 16.06 9.92 -8.80
N SER A 150 15.86 8.59 -8.75
CA SER A 150 16.77 7.62 -9.37
C SER A 150 16.69 7.68 -10.90
N ALA A 151 17.70 7.14 -11.58
CA ALA A 151 17.72 7.04 -13.03
C ALA A 151 16.51 6.23 -13.57
N ASP A 152 16.19 5.10 -12.92
CA ASP A 152 15.01 4.28 -13.27
C ASP A 152 13.69 5.03 -13.11
N ALA A 153 13.57 5.83 -12.06
CA ALA A 153 12.39 6.66 -11.84
C ALA A 153 12.27 7.75 -12.93
N LEU A 154 13.37 8.36 -13.31
CA LEU A 154 13.40 9.36 -14.38
C LEU A 154 13.00 8.75 -15.73
N LYS A 155 13.58 7.59 -16.07
CA LYS A 155 13.21 6.83 -17.28
C LYS A 155 11.73 6.46 -17.29
N THR A 156 11.20 5.99 -16.15
CA THR A 156 9.79 5.63 -16.02
C THR A 156 8.86 6.84 -16.19
N LEU A 157 9.24 8.01 -15.64
CA LEU A 157 8.50 9.25 -15.83
C LEU A 157 8.49 9.70 -17.28
N ALA A 158 9.65 9.66 -17.93
CA ALA A 158 9.80 10.08 -19.32
C ALA A 158 8.92 9.27 -20.28
N LEU A 159 8.86 7.96 -20.09
CA LEU A 159 8.17 7.05 -20.99
C LEU A 159 6.68 6.85 -20.67
N TYR A 160 6.32 6.89 -19.39
CA TYR A 160 5.03 6.33 -18.96
C TYR A 160 4.20 7.23 -18.03
N ARG A 161 4.63 8.47 -17.75
CA ARG A 161 3.84 9.38 -16.95
C ARG A 161 2.51 9.71 -17.64
N GLN A 162 1.42 9.57 -16.92
CA GLN A 162 0.08 9.86 -17.40
C GLN A 162 -0.69 10.72 -16.38
N GLY A 163 -1.31 11.79 -16.88
CA GLY A 163 -2.27 12.57 -16.12
C GLY A 163 -1.72 13.26 -14.87
N GLU A 164 -2.49 13.21 -13.79
CA GLU A 164 -2.26 13.99 -12.58
C GLU A 164 -1.07 13.50 -11.75
N SER A 165 -0.45 14.46 -11.05
CA SER A 165 0.56 14.19 -10.03
C SER A 165 0.17 14.87 -8.72
N ASP A 166 0.34 14.20 -7.59
CA ASP A 166 0.00 14.76 -6.29
C ASP A 166 1.19 15.48 -5.65
N LEU A 167 0.99 16.74 -5.27
CA LEU A 167 1.94 17.47 -4.42
C LEU A 167 1.74 17.05 -2.96
N VAL A 168 2.80 16.57 -2.32
CA VAL A 168 2.80 16.07 -0.95
C VAL A 168 3.86 16.77 -0.12
N HIS A 169 3.46 17.36 1.02
CA HIS A 169 4.37 17.86 2.04
C HIS A 169 4.38 16.91 3.24
N ARG A 170 5.54 16.29 3.53
CA ARG A 170 5.68 15.29 4.59
C ARG A 170 7.03 15.41 5.31
N ASP A 171 6.98 15.49 6.62
CA ASP A 171 8.18 15.55 7.48
C ASP A 171 9.17 16.65 7.04
N GLY A 172 8.66 17.85 6.66
CA GLY A 172 9.46 18.99 6.17
C GLY A 172 10.04 18.81 4.78
N ARG A 173 9.57 17.83 4.02
CA ARG A 173 10.05 17.54 2.65
C ARG A 173 8.90 17.56 1.67
N TRP A 174 9.19 18.04 0.46
CA TRP A 174 8.26 18.11 -0.65
C TRP A 174 8.44 16.95 -1.61
N PHE A 175 7.34 16.41 -2.08
CA PHE A 175 7.33 15.32 -3.06
C PHE A 175 6.26 15.55 -4.11
N LEU A 176 6.52 15.07 -5.32
CA LEU A 176 5.50 14.81 -6.33
C LEU A 176 5.35 13.29 -6.48
N MET A 177 4.10 12.85 -6.49
CA MET A 177 3.70 11.47 -6.71
C MET A 177 3.07 11.40 -8.10
N ALA A 178 3.84 11.00 -9.09
CA ALA A 178 3.39 10.92 -10.48
C ALA A 178 2.86 9.53 -10.79
N THR A 179 1.67 9.46 -11.38
CA THR A 179 1.12 8.20 -11.89
C THR A 179 1.78 7.88 -13.24
N CYS A 180 2.20 6.64 -13.40
CA CYS A 180 2.77 6.11 -14.64
C CYS A 180 2.02 4.83 -15.03
N ASP A 181 1.58 4.77 -16.28
CA ASP A 181 0.94 3.59 -16.87
C ASP A 181 2.01 2.80 -17.64
N VAL A 182 2.65 1.85 -16.95
CA VAL A 182 3.72 1.04 -17.53
C VAL A 182 3.11 -0.17 -18.22
N PRO A 183 3.41 -0.42 -19.50
CA PRO A 183 2.93 -1.62 -20.18
C PRO A 183 3.33 -2.88 -19.41
N GLU A 184 2.42 -3.85 -19.36
CA GLU A 184 2.76 -5.18 -18.90
C GLU A 184 3.72 -5.82 -19.91
N ALA A 185 4.80 -6.42 -19.41
CA ALA A 185 5.66 -7.23 -20.27
C ALA A 185 4.89 -8.49 -20.68
N GLY A 186 5.11 -8.94 -21.92
CA GLY A 186 4.58 -10.23 -22.37
C GLY A 186 5.07 -11.34 -21.45
N GLN A 187 4.16 -12.16 -20.96
CA GLN A 187 4.53 -13.31 -20.15
C GLN A 187 5.15 -14.40 -21.04
N TYR A 188 6.25 -14.97 -20.58
CA TYR A 188 6.85 -16.13 -21.20
C TYR A 188 6.20 -17.42 -20.69
N GLU A 189 6.34 -18.51 -21.42
CA GLU A 189 5.99 -19.84 -20.95
C GLU A 189 7.01 -20.30 -19.93
N PRO A 190 6.60 -20.63 -18.68
CA PRO A 190 7.55 -20.91 -17.63
C PRO A 190 8.07 -22.36 -17.65
N ASP A 191 9.36 -22.57 -17.42
CA ASP A 191 10.00 -23.88 -17.23
C ASP A 191 9.68 -24.52 -15.86
N GLY A 192 8.53 -24.18 -15.27
CA GLY A 192 8.10 -24.59 -13.94
C GLY A 192 7.85 -23.39 -13.03
N PHE A 193 7.63 -23.64 -11.74
CA PHE A 193 7.28 -22.58 -10.78
C PHE A 193 8.22 -22.53 -9.58
N LEU A 194 8.61 -21.32 -9.21
CA LEU A 194 9.24 -21.01 -7.94
C LEU A 194 8.13 -20.84 -6.89
N GLY A 195 7.92 -21.82 -6.03
CA GLY A 195 6.95 -21.74 -4.94
C GLY A 195 7.47 -20.91 -3.77
N ILE A 196 6.61 -20.05 -3.23
CA ILE A 196 6.93 -19.12 -2.14
C ILE A 196 6.00 -19.36 -0.96
N ASP A 197 6.52 -19.91 0.12
CA ASP A 197 5.83 -19.95 1.42
C ASP A 197 6.06 -18.63 2.18
N LEU A 198 4.97 -17.97 2.56
CA LEU A 198 5.00 -16.69 3.29
C LEU A 198 4.74 -16.91 4.78
N GLY A 199 5.73 -16.67 5.62
CA GLY A 199 5.69 -16.95 7.05
C GLY A 199 6.04 -15.76 7.95
N ILE A 200 5.83 -15.95 9.26
CA ILE A 200 6.15 -14.97 10.30
C ILE A 200 7.60 -15.12 10.78
N ALA A 201 8.06 -16.34 10.96
CA ALA A 201 9.43 -16.63 11.39
C ALA A 201 10.40 -16.40 10.23
N ASN A 202 10.12 -17.00 9.11
CA ASN A 202 10.72 -16.74 7.82
C ASN A 202 9.72 -15.94 6.99
N ILE A 203 10.14 -14.80 6.47
CA ILE A 203 9.25 -13.87 5.73
C ILE A 203 8.79 -14.51 4.44
N ALA A 204 9.72 -15.16 3.76
CA ALA A 204 9.49 -15.98 2.59
C ALA A 204 10.50 -17.12 2.56
N THR A 205 10.07 -18.28 2.12
CA THR A 205 10.93 -19.44 1.83
C THR A 205 10.63 -19.90 0.42
N THR A 206 11.66 -20.07 -0.41
CA THR A 206 11.50 -20.54 -1.79
C THR A 206 11.55 -22.06 -1.86
N SER A 207 10.99 -22.64 -2.93
CA SER A 207 11.07 -24.09 -3.20
C SER A 207 12.52 -24.57 -3.35
N ASP A 208 13.45 -23.71 -3.74
CA ASP A 208 14.88 -24.01 -3.83
C ASP A 208 15.57 -24.07 -2.44
N GLY A 209 14.84 -23.64 -1.38
CA GLY A 209 15.33 -23.67 -0.01
C GLY A 209 15.96 -22.36 0.46
N GLU A 210 15.89 -21.30 -0.33
CA GLU A 210 16.33 -19.99 0.13
C GLU A 210 15.37 -19.47 1.19
N ILE A 211 15.91 -19.03 2.34
CA ILE A 211 15.15 -18.53 3.48
C ILE A 211 15.42 -17.04 3.68
N MET A 212 14.40 -16.23 3.53
CA MET A 212 14.41 -14.80 3.85
C MET A 212 13.96 -14.62 5.30
N ALA A 213 14.93 -14.71 6.22
CA ALA A 213 14.68 -14.78 7.65
C ALA A 213 14.02 -13.50 8.22
N GLY A 214 12.95 -13.69 8.99
CA GLY A 214 12.24 -12.61 9.68
C GLY A 214 12.92 -12.13 10.98
N ARG A 215 14.04 -12.73 11.40
CA ARG A 215 14.68 -12.47 12.71
C ARG A 215 14.93 -10.98 12.96
N THR A 216 15.53 -10.26 12.01
CA THR A 216 15.83 -8.83 12.14
C THR A 216 14.56 -7.99 12.24
N VAL A 217 13.56 -8.27 11.41
CA VAL A 217 12.28 -7.57 11.41
C VAL A 217 11.54 -7.83 12.72
N ASN A 218 11.51 -9.07 13.18
CA ASN A 218 10.83 -9.46 14.42
C ASN A 218 11.53 -8.88 15.67
N ARG A 219 12.87 -8.74 15.65
CA ARG A 219 13.64 -8.05 16.70
C ARG A 219 13.29 -6.56 16.72
N TYR A 220 13.27 -5.92 15.57
CA TYR A 220 12.89 -4.51 15.44
C TYR A 220 11.46 -4.29 15.95
N ARG A 221 10.49 -5.11 15.55
CA ARG A 221 9.09 -5.03 16.00
C ARG A 221 8.94 -5.19 17.49
N ARG A 222 9.61 -6.17 18.10
CA ARG A 222 9.59 -6.39 19.57
C ARG A 222 10.08 -5.13 20.30
N ARG A 223 11.17 -4.51 19.82
CA ARG A 223 11.67 -3.23 20.35
C ARG A 223 10.64 -2.11 20.21
N GLN A 224 10.00 -2.00 19.05
CA GLN A 224 8.96 -0.98 18.81
C GLN A 224 7.73 -1.22 19.69
N LEU A 225 7.31 -2.45 19.88
CA LEU A 225 6.18 -2.79 20.74
C LEU A 225 6.44 -2.41 22.21
N SER A 226 7.61 -2.75 22.76
CA SER A 226 7.99 -2.37 24.13
C SER A 226 7.96 -0.84 24.32
N LEU A 227 8.56 -0.13 23.40
CA LEU A 227 8.59 1.33 23.45
C LEU A 227 7.21 1.98 23.24
N ARG A 228 6.37 1.38 22.40
CA ARG A 228 4.97 1.81 22.23
C ARG A 228 4.21 1.70 23.56
N ARG A 229 4.34 0.58 24.27
CA ARG A 229 3.73 0.39 25.59
C ARG A 229 4.19 1.48 26.58
N LYS A 230 5.49 1.75 26.65
CA LYS A 230 6.06 2.80 27.53
C LYS A 230 5.53 4.20 27.19
N LEU A 231 5.42 4.54 25.89
CA LEU A 231 4.92 5.84 25.45
C LEU A 231 3.40 5.97 25.64
N GLN A 232 2.65 4.89 25.47
CA GLN A 232 1.21 4.87 25.73
C GLN A 232 0.91 5.05 27.23
N ALA A 233 1.66 4.41 28.12
CA ALA A 233 1.53 4.58 29.55
C ALA A 233 1.78 6.01 30.01
N LYS A 234 2.72 6.74 29.37
CA LYS A 234 2.97 8.18 29.68
C LYS A 234 1.81 9.10 29.31
N GLY A 235 0.99 8.79 28.30
CA GLY A 235 -0.21 9.53 27.90
C GLY A 235 -0.04 10.97 27.42
N THR A 236 1.16 11.57 27.54
CA THR A 236 1.43 12.99 27.25
C THR A 236 1.32 13.35 25.77
N LYS A 237 1.10 14.63 25.47
CA LYS A 237 1.07 15.14 24.08
C LYS A 237 2.37 14.83 23.32
N SER A 238 3.54 14.96 23.98
CA SER A 238 4.83 14.63 23.38
C SER A 238 4.97 13.14 23.08
N ALA A 239 4.56 12.27 23.99
CA ALA A 239 4.52 10.82 23.78
C ALA A 239 3.62 10.43 22.59
N LYS A 240 2.45 11.05 22.45
CA LYS A 240 1.56 10.85 21.29
C LYS A 240 2.20 11.28 19.97
N ARG A 241 2.91 12.42 19.93
CA ARG A 241 3.68 12.86 18.75
C ARG A 241 4.78 11.86 18.37
N LEU A 242 5.51 11.36 19.38
CA LEU A 242 6.57 10.37 19.18
C LEU A 242 6.03 9.03 18.69
N LEU A 243 4.90 8.57 19.22
CA LEU A 243 4.19 7.37 18.74
C LEU A 243 3.85 7.48 17.24
N LYS A 244 3.29 8.61 16.82
CA LYS A 244 2.96 8.86 15.41
C LYS A 244 4.20 8.85 14.49
N LYS A 245 5.29 9.49 14.92
CA LYS A 245 6.58 9.49 14.18
C LYS A 245 7.13 8.06 14.03
N ARG A 246 7.05 7.26 15.09
CA ARG A 246 7.53 5.88 15.12
C ARG A 246 6.71 4.93 14.27
N ALA A 247 5.38 5.02 14.31
CA ALA A 247 4.50 4.22 13.46
C ALA A 247 4.84 4.38 11.97
N ARG A 248 5.10 5.63 11.54
CA ARG A 248 5.54 5.91 10.16
C ARG A 248 6.91 5.29 9.84
N LYS A 249 7.86 5.31 10.79
CA LYS A 249 9.19 4.70 10.61
C LYS A 249 9.09 3.18 10.48
N GLU A 250 8.25 2.55 11.30
CA GLU A 250 8.00 1.11 11.26
C GLU A 250 7.37 0.67 9.92
N ALA A 251 6.36 1.42 9.46
CA ALA A 251 5.72 1.14 8.16
C ALA A 251 6.69 1.30 6.99
N ARG A 252 7.55 2.33 6.99
CA ARG A 252 8.58 2.50 5.94
C ARG A 252 9.58 1.35 5.95
N PHE A 253 10.08 0.96 7.12
CA PHE A 253 11.01 -0.15 7.27
C PHE A 253 10.43 -1.48 6.76
N ALA A 254 9.19 -1.80 7.13
CA ALA A 254 8.53 -3.01 6.67
C ALA A 254 8.31 -2.99 5.14
N ARG A 255 7.94 -1.84 4.58
CA ARG A 255 7.77 -1.67 3.14
C ARG A 255 9.09 -1.87 2.38
N ASP A 256 10.17 -1.28 2.87
CA ASP A 256 11.50 -1.39 2.26
C ASP A 256 11.97 -2.85 2.19
N ILE A 257 11.83 -3.58 3.29
CA ILE A 257 12.13 -5.02 3.33
C ILE A 257 11.27 -5.80 2.32
N ASN A 258 9.96 -5.53 2.29
CA ASN A 258 9.09 -6.21 1.34
C ASN A 258 9.46 -5.90 -0.11
N HIS A 259 9.90 -4.67 -0.43
CA HIS A 259 10.40 -4.32 -1.76
C HIS A 259 11.68 -5.09 -2.13
N CYS A 260 12.63 -5.22 -1.18
CA CYS A 260 13.87 -5.97 -1.39
C CYS A 260 13.58 -7.45 -1.62
N ILE A 261 12.73 -8.06 -0.78
CA ILE A 261 12.34 -9.47 -0.90
C ILE A 261 11.61 -9.71 -2.24
N ALA A 262 10.61 -8.89 -2.56
CA ALA A 262 9.88 -9.03 -3.82
C ALA A 262 10.78 -8.86 -5.05
N LYS A 263 11.75 -7.92 -5.01
CA LYS A 263 12.72 -7.78 -6.09
C LYS A 263 13.54 -9.06 -6.26
N LYS A 264 14.07 -9.62 -5.15
CA LYS A 264 14.90 -10.80 -5.18
C LYS A 264 14.15 -12.03 -5.75
N ILE A 265 12.92 -12.26 -5.29
CA ILE A 265 12.08 -13.36 -5.78
C ILE A 265 11.81 -13.23 -7.28
N VAL A 266 11.41 -12.04 -7.75
CA VAL A 266 11.10 -11.84 -9.17
C VAL A 266 12.35 -11.95 -10.04
N THR A 267 13.47 -11.37 -9.60
CA THR A 267 14.76 -11.52 -10.34
C THR A 267 15.21 -12.98 -10.43
N GLU A 268 15.00 -13.78 -9.38
CA GLU A 268 15.34 -15.20 -9.40
C GLU A 268 14.43 -16.01 -10.34
N ALA A 269 13.13 -15.74 -10.31
CA ALA A 269 12.18 -16.38 -11.22
C ALA A 269 12.48 -16.02 -12.68
N GLU A 270 12.73 -14.74 -12.98
CA GLU A 270 13.12 -14.25 -14.32
C GLU A 270 14.43 -14.91 -14.79
N ARG A 271 15.48 -14.93 -13.95
CA ARG A 271 16.77 -15.55 -14.26
C ARG A 271 16.68 -17.03 -14.58
N THR A 272 15.72 -17.74 -14.00
CA THR A 272 15.52 -19.18 -14.13
C THR A 272 14.36 -19.55 -15.06
N SER A 273 13.81 -18.58 -15.80
CA SER A 273 12.66 -18.75 -16.71
C SER A 273 11.45 -19.42 -16.04
N ARG A 274 11.31 -19.29 -14.70
CA ARG A 274 10.21 -19.90 -13.94
C ARG A 274 9.12 -18.89 -13.64
N GLY A 275 7.87 -19.38 -13.53
CA GLY A 275 6.77 -18.63 -12.93
C GLY A 275 6.91 -18.55 -11.40
N ILE A 276 6.08 -17.75 -10.76
CA ILE A 276 6.01 -17.62 -9.30
C ILE A 276 4.66 -18.17 -8.82
N ALA A 277 4.68 -19.09 -7.85
CA ALA A 277 3.49 -19.58 -7.17
C ALA A 277 3.45 -19.07 -5.73
N LEU A 278 2.30 -18.49 -5.35
CA LEU A 278 2.03 -17.91 -4.03
C LEU A 278 0.75 -18.51 -3.43
N GLU A 279 0.68 -18.64 -2.11
CA GLU A 279 -0.59 -18.97 -1.46
C GLU A 279 -1.57 -17.79 -1.50
N ASP A 280 -2.84 -18.08 -1.79
CA ASP A 280 -3.92 -17.11 -1.59
C ASP A 280 -4.24 -16.97 -0.10
N LEU A 281 -3.66 -15.96 0.50
CA LEU A 281 -3.84 -15.61 1.90
C LEU A 281 -5.01 -14.63 2.14
N THR A 282 -5.89 -14.44 1.17
CA THR A 282 -7.09 -13.58 1.31
C THR A 282 -7.96 -14.08 2.46
N GLY A 283 -8.31 -13.20 3.40
CA GLY A 283 -9.14 -13.57 4.57
C GLY A 283 -8.42 -14.41 5.64
N ILE A 284 -7.10 -14.63 5.57
CA ILE A 284 -6.37 -15.43 6.55
C ILE A 284 -6.51 -14.91 7.99
N ARG A 285 -6.70 -13.60 8.17
CA ARG A 285 -6.87 -12.99 9.49
C ARG A 285 -8.18 -13.39 10.17
N GLU A 286 -9.21 -13.64 9.39
CA GLU A 286 -10.56 -14.02 9.84
C GLU A 286 -10.64 -15.52 10.06
N ARG A 287 -10.00 -16.30 9.17
CA ARG A 287 -9.99 -17.77 9.20
C ARG A 287 -9.05 -18.34 10.28
N ALA A 288 -7.97 -17.65 10.63
CA ALA A 288 -6.97 -18.16 11.56
C ALA A 288 -7.42 -18.04 13.02
N ARG A 289 -7.69 -19.19 13.66
CA ARG A 289 -7.94 -19.30 15.12
C ARG A 289 -6.60 -19.28 15.88
N LEU A 290 -6.10 -18.09 16.19
CA LEU A 290 -4.81 -17.91 16.87
C LEU A 290 -4.98 -17.39 18.30
N ARG A 291 -4.05 -17.76 19.19
CA ARG A 291 -3.94 -17.16 20.53
C ARG A 291 -3.59 -15.68 20.44
N LYS A 292 -3.99 -14.87 21.44
CA LYS A 292 -3.82 -13.40 21.45
C LYS A 292 -2.41 -12.92 21.01
N PRO A 293 -1.29 -13.47 21.51
CA PRO A 293 0.05 -13.06 21.08
C PRO A 293 0.32 -13.34 19.59
N GLN A 294 -0.16 -14.48 19.09
CA GLN A 294 0.01 -14.88 17.69
C GLN A 294 -0.83 -13.99 16.75
N ARG A 295 -2.06 -13.62 17.17
CA ARG A 295 -2.91 -12.69 16.41
C ARG A 295 -2.24 -11.32 16.22
N VAL A 296 -1.63 -10.77 17.27
CA VAL A 296 -0.88 -9.50 17.17
C VAL A 296 0.26 -9.62 16.17
N THR A 297 0.98 -10.72 16.18
CA THR A 297 2.08 -10.95 15.24
C THR A 297 1.59 -11.14 13.81
N LEU A 298 0.55 -11.93 13.58
CA LEU A 298 -0.06 -12.12 12.27
C LEU A 298 -0.65 -10.83 11.72
N SER A 299 -1.39 -10.07 12.54
CA SER A 299 -2.01 -8.80 12.10
C SER A 299 -0.99 -7.70 11.82
N SER A 300 0.21 -7.78 12.43
CA SER A 300 1.28 -6.81 12.19
C SER A 300 2.09 -7.11 10.93
N TRP A 301 1.93 -8.29 10.33
CA TRP A 301 2.65 -8.68 9.12
C TRP A 301 1.89 -8.28 7.86
N ALA A 302 2.59 -7.67 6.93
CA ALA A 302 2.01 -7.18 5.68
C ALA A 302 2.16 -8.22 4.56
N PHE A 303 1.62 -9.45 4.73
CA PHE A 303 1.63 -10.49 3.70
C PHE A 303 1.02 -9.99 2.38
N ALA A 304 -0.17 -9.37 2.46
CA ALA A 304 -0.84 -8.81 1.30
C ALA A 304 0.03 -7.78 0.58
N GLN A 305 0.80 -6.96 1.32
CA GLN A 305 1.73 -6.01 0.71
C GLN A 305 2.88 -6.71 -0.01
N LEU A 306 3.45 -7.78 0.57
CA LEU A 306 4.52 -8.53 -0.07
C LEU A 306 4.02 -9.24 -1.33
N GLY A 307 2.87 -9.92 -1.24
CA GLY A 307 2.22 -10.54 -2.41
C GLY A 307 1.92 -9.52 -3.52
N SER A 308 1.36 -8.36 -3.16
CA SER A 308 1.13 -7.26 -4.11
C SER A 308 2.43 -6.75 -4.75
N PHE A 309 3.53 -6.66 -3.98
CA PHE A 309 4.82 -6.24 -4.53
C PHE A 309 5.44 -7.28 -5.46
N ILE A 310 5.28 -8.56 -5.18
CA ILE A 310 5.68 -9.64 -6.09
C ILE A 310 4.84 -9.56 -7.35
N GLY A 311 3.51 -9.49 -7.25
CA GLY A 311 2.60 -9.48 -8.39
C GLY A 311 2.89 -8.36 -9.39
N TYR A 312 2.94 -7.08 -8.94
CA TYR A 312 3.20 -5.98 -9.88
C TYR A 312 4.61 -6.00 -10.49
N LYS A 313 5.61 -6.51 -9.74
CA LYS A 313 6.98 -6.66 -10.27
C LYS A 313 7.06 -7.80 -11.28
N ALA A 314 6.38 -8.90 -11.03
CA ALA A 314 6.26 -10.02 -11.94
C ALA A 314 5.61 -9.59 -13.28
N LEU A 315 4.48 -8.87 -13.22
CA LEU A 315 3.83 -8.30 -14.42
C LEU A 315 4.76 -7.38 -15.22
N ARG A 316 5.60 -6.60 -14.54
CA ARG A 316 6.58 -5.72 -15.20
C ARG A 316 7.73 -6.46 -15.85
N ALA A 317 8.09 -7.62 -15.31
CA ALA A 317 9.19 -8.46 -15.80
C ALA A 317 8.71 -9.55 -16.78
N GLY A 318 7.40 -9.66 -17.04
CA GLY A 318 6.85 -10.73 -17.85
C GLY A 318 6.89 -12.11 -17.17
N VAL A 319 7.09 -12.13 -15.85
CA VAL A 319 7.13 -13.37 -15.05
C VAL A 319 5.70 -13.82 -14.76
N PRO A 320 5.29 -15.04 -15.17
CA PRO A 320 4.00 -15.60 -14.79
C PRO A 320 3.88 -15.72 -13.27
N ALA A 321 2.72 -15.32 -12.71
CA ALA A 321 2.47 -15.42 -11.29
C ALA A 321 1.07 -16.00 -11.03
N VAL A 322 1.01 -17.07 -10.24
CA VAL A 322 -0.23 -17.78 -9.90
C VAL A 322 -0.43 -17.81 -8.38
N TYR A 323 -1.70 -17.79 -7.97
CA TYR A 323 -2.09 -17.97 -6.57
C TYR A 323 -2.75 -19.32 -6.40
N VAL A 324 -2.33 -20.06 -5.36
CA VAL A 324 -2.82 -21.41 -5.09
C VAL A 324 -3.54 -21.49 -3.75
N ASP A 325 -4.43 -22.47 -3.59
CA ASP A 325 -5.10 -22.73 -2.32
C ASP A 325 -4.08 -23.11 -1.24
N PRO A 326 -4.04 -22.42 -0.08
CA PRO A 326 -3.13 -22.71 1.02
C PRO A 326 -3.46 -23.99 1.80
N ALA A 327 -4.62 -24.62 1.54
CA ALA A 327 -5.06 -25.79 2.29
C ALA A 327 -4.05 -26.94 2.21
N TRP A 328 -3.57 -27.44 3.37
CA TRP A 328 -2.68 -28.60 3.50
C TRP A 328 -1.25 -28.46 2.94
N THR A 329 -0.85 -27.35 2.32
CA THR A 329 0.51 -27.15 1.80
C THR A 329 1.60 -27.47 2.79
N SER A 330 1.43 -27.08 4.06
CA SER A 330 2.38 -27.33 5.15
C SER A 330 2.32 -28.74 5.78
N ARG A 331 1.37 -29.58 5.35
CA ARG A 331 1.14 -30.91 5.95
C ARG A 331 1.26 -32.05 4.95
N THR A 332 1.26 -31.75 3.66
CA THR A 332 1.47 -32.70 2.57
C THR A 332 2.97 -32.87 2.35
N CYS A 333 3.43 -34.09 2.16
CA CYS A 333 4.81 -34.36 1.78
C CYS A 333 5.02 -34.01 0.31
N ALA A 334 6.03 -33.19 0.03
CA ALA A 334 6.34 -32.79 -1.35
C ALA A 334 6.96 -33.94 -2.17
N ASP A 335 7.45 -35.00 -1.54
CA ASP A 335 8.08 -36.14 -2.23
C ASP A 335 7.09 -37.27 -2.54
N CYS A 336 6.20 -37.63 -1.58
CA CYS A 336 5.30 -38.78 -1.76
C CYS A 336 3.81 -38.43 -1.73
N GLY A 337 3.44 -37.16 -1.55
CA GLY A 337 2.04 -36.72 -1.51
C GLY A 337 1.26 -37.05 -0.23
N HIS A 338 1.83 -37.87 0.71
CA HIS A 338 1.14 -38.22 1.94
C HIS A 338 0.77 -36.99 2.77
N ALA A 339 -0.52 -36.79 3.04
CA ALA A 339 -1.05 -35.67 3.80
C ALA A 339 -1.42 -36.08 5.23
N GLY A 340 -0.81 -35.46 6.24
CA GLY A 340 -1.06 -35.81 7.64
C GLY A 340 -0.76 -34.69 8.61
N LYS A 341 -1.63 -34.53 9.64
CA LYS A 341 -1.43 -33.52 10.70
C LYS A 341 -0.11 -33.74 11.46
N ARG A 342 0.34 -34.99 11.61
CA ARG A 342 1.56 -35.37 12.31
C ARG A 342 2.84 -35.20 11.51
N ASN A 343 2.76 -34.93 10.21
CA ASN A 343 3.93 -34.69 9.35
C ASN A 343 4.69 -33.41 9.75
N ARG A 344 3.97 -32.35 10.18
CA ARG A 344 4.60 -31.13 10.70
C ARG A 344 4.87 -31.25 12.18
N VAL A 345 6.08 -31.69 12.52
CA VAL A 345 6.51 -31.94 13.92
C VAL A 345 6.69 -30.62 14.67
N SER A 346 7.25 -29.61 14.01
CA SER A 346 7.43 -28.28 14.58
C SER A 346 7.31 -27.20 13.50
N GLN A 347 7.53 -25.96 13.87
CA GLN A 347 7.54 -24.87 12.89
C GLN A 347 8.66 -25.04 11.85
N ALA A 348 9.81 -25.58 12.23
CA ALA A 348 10.95 -25.75 11.32
C ALA A 348 11.10 -27.20 10.80
N ARG A 349 10.53 -28.20 11.52
CA ARG A 349 10.75 -29.60 11.19
C ARG A 349 9.52 -30.27 10.63
N PHE A 350 9.67 -30.82 9.46
CA PHE A 350 8.74 -31.72 8.79
C PHE A 350 9.31 -33.15 8.78
N THR A 351 8.50 -34.16 9.09
CA THR A 351 8.87 -35.56 8.98
C THR A 351 7.67 -36.32 8.43
N CYS A 352 7.78 -36.84 7.23
CA CYS A 352 6.71 -37.58 6.60
C CYS A 352 6.44 -38.90 7.32
N ARG A 353 5.19 -39.19 7.65
CA ARG A 353 4.78 -40.47 8.24
C ARG A 353 4.54 -41.56 7.22
N GLY A 354 4.49 -41.22 5.92
CA GLY A 354 4.38 -42.21 4.84
C GLY A 354 5.74 -42.70 4.34
N CYS A 355 6.64 -41.78 3.95
CA CYS A 355 7.93 -42.15 3.34
C CYS A 355 9.16 -41.84 4.21
N GLY A 356 8.99 -41.34 5.45
CA GLY A 356 10.09 -41.07 6.36
C GLY A 356 10.94 -39.83 6.06
N VAL A 357 10.72 -39.12 4.96
CA VAL A 357 11.49 -37.93 4.59
C VAL A 357 11.48 -36.89 5.70
N VAL A 358 12.66 -36.33 6.00
CA VAL A 358 12.86 -35.22 6.94
C VAL A 358 13.30 -33.98 6.18
N ALA A 359 12.59 -32.87 6.36
CA ALA A 359 12.87 -31.62 5.68
C ALA A 359 12.57 -30.40 6.58
N HIS A 360 13.03 -29.21 6.15
CA HIS A 360 12.55 -27.95 6.71
C HIS A 360 11.07 -27.74 6.32
N ALA A 361 10.21 -27.49 7.30
CA ALA A 361 8.77 -27.43 7.09
C ALA A 361 8.34 -26.38 6.05
N ASP A 362 8.96 -25.19 6.07
CA ASP A 362 8.63 -24.12 5.12
C ASP A 362 9.19 -24.44 3.71
N ARG A 363 10.32 -25.18 3.57
CA ARG A 363 10.80 -25.67 2.29
C ARG A 363 9.89 -26.74 1.70
N ASN A 364 9.40 -27.65 2.52
CA ASN A 364 8.41 -28.64 2.06
C ASN A 364 7.12 -27.96 1.60
N ALA A 365 6.66 -26.93 2.33
CA ALA A 365 5.48 -26.15 1.95
C ALA A 365 5.69 -25.41 0.61
N SER A 366 6.83 -24.76 0.43
CA SER A 366 7.13 -24.03 -0.82
C SER A 366 7.24 -24.94 -2.03
N ARG A 367 7.73 -26.19 -1.87
CA ARG A 367 7.72 -27.20 -2.95
C ARG A 367 6.30 -27.62 -3.34
N ASN A 368 5.42 -27.82 -2.36
CA ASN A 368 4.00 -28.07 -2.63
C ASN A 368 3.31 -26.90 -3.33
N ILE A 369 3.66 -25.67 -2.95
CA ILE A 369 3.15 -24.45 -3.60
C ILE A 369 3.62 -24.39 -5.06
N ALA A 370 4.90 -24.73 -5.33
CA ALA A 370 5.44 -24.79 -6.69
C ALA A 370 4.68 -25.80 -7.56
N ALA A 371 4.51 -27.02 -7.06
CA ALA A 371 3.78 -28.09 -7.78
C ALA A 371 2.32 -27.70 -8.06
N ARG A 372 1.62 -27.11 -7.09
CA ARG A 372 0.26 -26.56 -7.30
C ARG A 372 0.23 -25.42 -8.30
N GLY A 373 1.28 -24.59 -8.31
CA GLY A 373 1.44 -23.51 -9.28
C GLY A 373 1.50 -24.04 -10.70
N GLN A 374 2.26 -25.11 -10.93
CA GLN A 374 2.31 -25.80 -12.22
C GLN A 374 0.94 -26.33 -12.63
N VAL A 375 0.28 -27.07 -11.75
CA VAL A 375 -1.08 -27.61 -12.03
C VAL A 375 -2.07 -26.50 -12.35
N ALA A 376 -2.01 -25.38 -11.62
CA ALA A 376 -2.90 -24.25 -11.83
C ALA A 376 -2.65 -23.56 -13.18
N TRP A 377 -1.39 -23.46 -13.59
CA TRP A 377 -0.99 -22.91 -14.89
C TRP A 377 -1.45 -23.81 -16.03
N ASP A 378 -1.17 -25.11 -15.95
CA ASP A 378 -1.53 -26.11 -16.96
C ASP A 378 -3.07 -26.22 -17.12
N ALA A 379 -3.83 -26.00 -16.05
CA ALA A 379 -5.28 -25.96 -16.09
C ALA A 379 -5.85 -24.67 -16.72
N GLY A 380 -5.01 -23.76 -17.20
CA GLY A 380 -5.43 -22.46 -17.75
C GLY A 380 -6.16 -21.57 -16.73
N ARG A 381 -6.02 -21.88 -15.44
CA ARG A 381 -6.51 -21.01 -14.35
C ARG A 381 -5.53 -19.86 -14.18
N GLU A 382 -5.70 -18.82 -14.99
CA GLU A 382 -5.17 -17.49 -14.62
C GLU A 382 -5.82 -17.13 -13.29
N SER A 383 -5.14 -17.42 -12.18
CA SER A 383 -5.47 -16.84 -10.91
C SER A 383 -5.19 -15.34 -11.05
N ARG A 384 -6.25 -14.58 -11.35
CA ARG A 384 -6.19 -13.13 -11.24
C ARG A 384 -5.73 -12.83 -9.82
N ALA A 385 -4.49 -12.39 -9.69
CA ALA A 385 -4.11 -11.65 -8.49
C ALA A 385 -5.24 -10.67 -8.21
N PRO A 386 -5.78 -10.61 -6.97
CA PRO A 386 -6.69 -9.53 -6.63
C PRO A 386 -5.98 -8.28 -7.12
N ALA A 387 -6.60 -7.61 -8.11
CA ALA A 387 -5.98 -6.48 -8.79
C ALA A 387 -5.30 -5.67 -7.71
N PRO A 388 -3.99 -5.40 -7.80
CA PRO A 388 -3.35 -4.61 -6.77
C PRO A 388 -4.28 -3.44 -6.66
N ALA A 389 -4.93 -3.31 -5.49
CA ALA A 389 -5.67 -2.12 -5.19
C ALA A 389 -4.62 -1.05 -5.47
N CYS A 390 -4.68 -0.49 -6.66
CA CYS A 390 -3.87 0.65 -7.06
C CYS A 390 -4.46 1.76 -6.22
N ASP A 391 -4.06 1.69 -4.94
CA ASP A 391 -4.48 2.59 -3.91
C ASP A 391 -3.89 3.96 -4.23
N ARG A 392 -4.51 4.67 -5.20
CA ARG A 392 -4.69 6.10 -4.98
C ARG A 392 -5.25 6.32 -3.56
N GLN A 393 -6.01 5.36 -3.03
CA GLN A 393 -6.52 5.27 -1.68
C GLN A 393 -5.43 4.99 -0.62
N GLY A 394 -4.39 4.25 -0.90
CA GLY A 394 -3.29 4.02 0.04
C GLY A 394 -2.42 5.24 0.25
N LEU A 395 -2.33 6.13 -0.73
CA LEU A 395 -1.64 7.42 -0.56
C LEU A 395 -2.49 8.41 0.25
N ASP A 396 -3.80 8.44 0.04
CA ASP A 396 -4.72 9.24 0.82
C ASP A 396 -5.00 8.63 2.20
N ALA A 397 -5.10 7.30 2.32
CA ALA A 397 -5.21 6.63 3.61
C ALA A 397 -3.93 6.72 4.44
N ALA A 398 -2.73 6.67 3.83
CA ALA A 398 -1.49 6.97 4.54
C ALA A 398 -1.36 8.45 4.91
N ALA A 399 -2.04 9.35 4.19
CA ALA A 399 -2.11 10.78 4.51
C ALA A 399 -3.27 11.13 5.44
N SER A 400 -4.36 10.35 5.47
CA SER A 400 -5.58 10.61 6.25
C SER A 400 -5.79 9.69 7.46
N ILE A 401 -4.93 8.70 7.72
CA ILE A 401 -4.91 8.03 9.02
C ILE A 401 -4.37 9.02 10.04
N THR A 402 -5.29 9.82 10.57
CA THR A 402 -5.01 10.69 11.72
C THR A 402 -4.71 9.83 12.94
N ALA A 403 -3.98 10.40 13.91
CA ALA A 403 -3.65 9.77 15.19
C ALA A 403 -4.88 9.20 15.95
N SER A 404 -6.11 9.60 15.61
CA SER A 404 -7.36 9.03 16.08
C SER A 404 -7.55 7.56 15.70
N ASP A 405 -7.13 7.14 14.49
CA ASP A 405 -7.39 5.76 14.03
C ASP A 405 -6.42 4.76 14.65
N ALA A 406 -5.20 5.18 14.96
CA ALA A 406 -4.25 4.37 15.70
C ALA A 406 -4.62 4.25 17.20
N LEU A 407 -5.30 5.26 17.76
CA LEU A 407 -5.82 5.24 19.13
C LEU A 407 -7.14 4.44 19.26
N ALA A 408 -8.02 4.51 18.26
CA ALA A 408 -9.28 3.76 18.26
C ALA A 408 -9.06 2.24 18.15
N ALA A 409 -8.05 1.82 17.38
CA ALA A 409 -7.64 0.40 17.35
C ALA A 409 -7.04 -0.08 18.68
N SER A 410 -6.51 0.84 19.50
CA SER A 410 -5.94 0.52 20.82
C SER A 410 -7.01 0.53 21.92
N SER A 411 -8.01 1.41 21.85
CA SER A 411 -9.08 1.49 22.86
C SER A 411 -10.11 0.36 22.74
N ALA A 412 -10.33 -0.17 21.54
CA ALA A 412 -11.14 -1.37 21.34
C ALA A 412 -10.54 -2.65 22.00
N LEU A 413 -9.26 -2.58 22.35
CA LEU A 413 -8.54 -3.64 23.10
C LEU A 413 -8.63 -3.46 24.62
N GLN A 414 -8.99 -2.27 25.13
CA GLN A 414 -9.10 -1.99 26.58
C GLN A 414 -10.53 -2.12 27.14
N GLY A 415 -11.56 -2.14 26.29
CA GLY A 415 -12.97 -2.21 26.70
C GLY A 415 -13.55 -3.62 26.91
N ARG A 416 -12.72 -4.66 27.03
CA ARG A 416 -13.16 -6.03 27.33
C ARG A 416 -12.33 -6.69 28.44
N VAL A 417 -11.99 -5.94 29.47
CA VAL A 417 -11.52 -6.47 30.76
C VAL A 417 -12.19 -5.63 31.85
N SER A 418 -13.37 -5.98 32.16
CA SER A 418 -14.06 -5.84 33.43
C SER A 418 -15.14 -6.91 33.48
#